data_9c9bb3dd67f9e12ba882d21ff3babf16
#
_entry.id   9c9bb3dd67f9e12ba882d21ff3babf16
#
_cell.length_a   1.000
_cell.length_b   1.000
_cell.length_c   1.000
_cell.angle_alpha   90.00
_cell.angle_beta   90.00
_cell.angle_gamma   90.00
#
_symmetry.space_group_name_H-M   'P 1'
#
loop_
_entity.id
_entity.type
_entity.pdbx_description
1 polymer ?
#
loop_
_entity_poly.entity_id
_entity_poly.type
_entity_poly.pdbx_seq_one_letter_code
_entity_poly.pdbx_strand_id
1 'polypeptide(L)'
;MKLHNPWPTGRTINARSPYGWRRHPISGKRKFHHGVDVAGSFPVTAAGDGVVTKIGWSPSGGGHTVLIDHGEIVTVYYHGAHKTALRKGQRVEAGAFVYTSGSTGASTGAHLHFEVRKRGGAWGSTLDPVPYLQGAAPRPVAKVSGRLDRQTWRELQRALKDRGLYEGRIDGVPGSLTYKGLQRWASVKADGVLGPITRRAVQGKLGVAEDGVWGRLTISALQRAVNDGSF
;
A
#
# COMPACT_ATOMS: atom_id res chain seq x y z
N MET A 1 6.37 20.31 -6.78
CA MET A 1 6.04 19.33 -5.73
C MET A 1 6.84 18.07 -5.95
N LYS A 2 7.28 17.37 -4.88
CA LYS A 2 7.98 16.09 -4.96
C LYS A 2 7.08 15.00 -4.37
N LEU A 3 7.02 13.87 -5.06
CA LEU A 3 6.25 12.70 -4.69
C LEU A 3 7.18 11.54 -4.33
N HIS A 4 6.69 10.62 -3.54
CA HIS A 4 7.35 9.35 -3.27
C HIS A 4 6.87 8.28 -4.26
N ASN A 5 7.67 7.24 -4.45
CA ASN A 5 7.24 6.09 -5.21
C ASN A 5 6.05 5.41 -4.50
N PRO A 6 4.90 5.25 -5.15
CA PRO A 6 3.74 4.60 -4.54
C PRO A 6 3.84 3.06 -4.51
N TRP A 7 5.03 2.52 -4.67
CA TRP A 7 5.36 1.09 -4.64
C TRP A 7 6.52 0.80 -3.68
N PRO A 8 6.67 -0.45 -3.20
CA PRO A 8 7.73 -0.82 -2.28
C PRO A 8 9.13 -0.66 -2.86
N THR A 9 10.12 -0.48 -1.98
CA THR A 9 11.55 -0.51 -2.32
C THR A 9 11.91 -1.78 -3.10
N GLY A 10 12.84 -1.67 -4.04
CA GLY A 10 13.26 -2.78 -4.92
C GLY A 10 12.40 -2.99 -6.16
N ARG A 11 11.26 -2.31 -6.30
CA ARG A 11 10.47 -2.30 -7.54
C ARG A 11 10.81 -1.09 -8.39
N THR A 12 10.81 -1.29 -9.69
CA THR A 12 11.15 -0.26 -10.67
C THR A 12 10.05 -0.08 -11.70
N ILE A 13 10.04 1.08 -12.34
CA ILE A 13 9.21 1.33 -13.50
C ILE A 13 9.61 0.34 -14.60
N ASN A 14 8.60 -0.26 -15.23
CA ASN A 14 8.82 -1.17 -16.36
C ASN A 14 9.42 -0.39 -17.55
N ALA A 15 10.65 -0.71 -17.91
CA ALA A 15 11.37 -0.04 -19.01
C ALA A 15 10.65 -0.17 -20.37
N ARG A 16 9.78 -1.19 -20.55
CA ARG A 16 8.96 -1.36 -21.75
C ARG A 16 7.63 -0.60 -21.70
N SER A 17 7.35 0.07 -20.59
CA SER A 17 6.09 0.77 -20.33
C SER A 17 6.30 2.16 -19.71
N PRO A 18 7.20 3.00 -20.31
CA PRO A 18 7.43 4.35 -19.85
C PRO A 18 6.25 5.25 -20.21
N TYR A 19 6.23 6.44 -19.63
CA TYR A 19 5.36 7.54 -20.08
C TYR A 19 5.70 7.96 -21.52
N GLY A 20 4.67 8.28 -22.31
CA GLY A 20 4.85 8.79 -23.68
C GLY A 20 4.43 7.80 -24.77
N TRP A 21 4.86 8.08 -26.01
CA TRP A 21 4.48 7.27 -27.17
C TRP A 21 5.18 5.92 -27.18
N ARG A 22 4.38 4.83 -27.14
CA ARG A 22 4.89 3.45 -27.20
C ARG A 22 3.98 2.53 -28.02
N ARG A 23 4.46 1.33 -28.33
CA ARG A 23 3.59 0.27 -28.85
C ARG A 23 2.69 -0.24 -27.72
N HIS A 24 1.39 -0.22 -27.97
CA HIS A 24 0.42 -0.71 -26.99
C HIS A 24 0.49 -2.24 -26.89
N PRO A 25 0.62 -2.85 -25.68
CA PRO A 25 0.92 -4.28 -25.53
C PRO A 25 -0.21 -5.19 -26.02
N ILE A 26 -1.45 -4.70 -26.03
CA ILE A 26 -2.63 -5.48 -26.46
C ILE A 26 -2.89 -5.30 -27.96
N SER A 27 -2.90 -4.04 -28.43
CA SER A 27 -3.32 -3.73 -29.82
C SER A 27 -2.16 -3.67 -30.81
N GLY A 28 -0.90 -3.67 -30.35
CA GLY A 28 0.28 -3.47 -31.16
C GLY A 28 0.42 -2.09 -31.81
N LYS A 29 -0.61 -1.24 -31.74
CA LYS A 29 -0.63 0.09 -32.34
C LYS A 29 0.18 1.08 -31.52
N ARG A 30 0.70 2.14 -32.17
CA ARG A 30 1.33 3.25 -31.47
C ARG A 30 0.28 4.01 -30.66
N LYS A 31 0.48 4.11 -29.35
CA LYS A 31 -0.45 4.79 -28.43
C LYS A 31 0.34 5.57 -27.39
N PHE A 32 -0.20 6.71 -27.00
CA PHE A 32 0.38 7.48 -25.90
C PHE A 32 0.04 6.83 -24.55
N HIS A 33 1.05 6.60 -23.73
CA HIS A 33 0.95 6.06 -22.38
C HIS A 33 0.96 7.21 -21.37
N HIS A 34 -0.13 7.40 -20.71
CA HIS A 34 -0.41 8.54 -19.84
C HIS A 34 0.23 8.45 -18.44
N GLY A 35 0.97 7.39 -18.16
CA GLY A 35 1.58 7.13 -16.86
C GLY A 35 2.81 6.25 -16.99
N VAL A 36 3.17 5.63 -15.89
CA VAL A 36 4.21 4.59 -15.81
C VAL A 36 3.62 3.33 -15.21
N ASP A 37 4.11 2.17 -15.65
CA ASP A 37 3.68 0.88 -15.13
C ASP A 37 4.76 0.26 -14.23
N VAL A 38 4.33 -0.31 -13.10
CA VAL A 38 5.18 -1.12 -12.21
C VAL A 38 4.56 -2.50 -12.08
N ALA A 39 5.27 -3.52 -12.58
CA ALA A 39 4.76 -4.89 -12.68
C ALA A 39 4.63 -5.58 -11.32
N GLY A 40 3.63 -6.46 -11.23
CA GLY A 40 3.37 -7.35 -10.10
C GLY A 40 2.24 -6.89 -9.18
N SER A 41 1.89 -7.79 -8.25
CA SER A 41 0.93 -7.51 -7.17
C SER A 41 1.69 -7.10 -5.91
N PHE A 42 1.37 -5.92 -5.38
CA PHE A 42 2.04 -5.34 -4.20
C PHE A 42 1.16 -4.25 -3.57
N PRO A 43 1.40 -3.91 -2.29
CA PRO A 43 0.77 -2.77 -1.64
C PRO A 43 1.12 -1.45 -2.33
N VAL A 44 0.10 -0.73 -2.77
CA VAL A 44 0.22 0.62 -3.37
C VAL A 44 -0.09 1.64 -2.30
N THR A 45 0.74 2.68 -2.22
CA THR A 45 0.62 3.74 -1.22
C THR A 45 0.40 5.11 -1.86
N ALA A 46 -0.14 6.07 -1.11
CA ALA A 46 -0.27 7.45 -1.55
C ALA A 46 1.12 8.06 -1.80
N ALA A 47 1.32 8.63 -2.97
CA ALA A 47 2.61 9.21 -3.38
C ALA A 47 2.94 10.53 -2.66
N GLY A 48 1.98 11.13 -1.99
CA GLY A 48 2.12 12.37 -1.22
C GLY A 48 0.91 12.61 -0.32
N ASP A 49 1.01 13.61 0.56
CA ASP A 49 -0.12 14.08 1.34
C ASP A 49 -1.19 14.65 0.42
N GLY A 50 -2.47 14.40 0.72
CA GLY A 50 -3.52 14.91 -0.16
C GLY A 50 -4.92 14.53 0.29
N VAL A 51 -5.87 14.78 -0.60
CA VAL A 51 -7.29 14.46 -0.40
C VAL A 51 -7.77 13.53 -1.50
N VAL A 52 -8.42 12.45 -1.13
CA VAL A 52 -9.03 11.51 -2.09
C VAL A 52 -10.20 12.20 -2.79
N THR A 53 -10.09 12.42 -4.08
CA THR A 53 -11.13 13.13 -4.87
C THR A 53 -12.05 12.20 -5.64
N LYS A 54 -11.56 11.00 -6.02
CA LYS A 54 -12.34 10.00 -6.74
C LYS A 54 -11.95 8.60 -6.34
N ILE A 55 -12.95 7.74 -6.24
CA ILE A 55 -12.82 6.30 -6.06
C ILE A 55 -13.87 5.63 -6.93
N GLY A 56 -13.54 4.51 -7.51
CA GLY A 56 -14.52 3.70 -8.23
C GLY A 56 -13.94 2.88 -9.36
N TRP A 57 -14.82 2.42 -10.21
CA TRP A 57 -14.48 1.72 -11.44
C TRP A 57 -14.28 2.71 -12.58
N SER A 58 -13.17 2.59 -13.31
CA SER A 58 -12.91 3.36 -14.54
C SER A 58 -13.33 2.57 -15.76
N PRO A 59 -14.43 2.96 -16.45
CA PRO A 59 -14.94 2.23 -17.65
C PRO A 59 -13.98 2.36 -18.83
N SER A 60 -13.08 3.35 -18.83
CA SER A 60 -12.07 3.56 -19.87
C SER A 60 -10.87 2.60 -19.76
N GLY A 61 -10.98 1.54 -18.97
CA GLY A 61 -9.97 0.50 -18.87
C GLY A 61 -9.15 0.52 -17.57
N GLY A 62 -9.29 1.54 -16.72
CA GLY A 62 -8.48 1.65 -15.49
C GLY A 62 -8.87 0.67 -14.36
N GLY A 63 -10.04 0.00 -14.47
CA GLY A 63 -10.51 -0.89 -13.41
C GLY A 63 -10.74 -0.16 -12.09
N HIS A 64 -10.40 -0.77 -10.97
CA HIS A 64 -10.44 -0.11 -9.66
C HIS A 64 -9.44 1.01 -9.60
N THR A 65 -9.93 2.21 -9.35
CA THR A 65 -9.21 3.49 -9.51
C THR A 65 -9.35 4.36 -8.28
N VAL A 66 -8.25 5.05 -7.93
CA VAL A 66 -8.22 6.09 -6.89
C VAL A 66 -7.53 7.32 -7.46
N LEU A 67 -8.06 8.51 -7.16
CA LEU A 67 -7.43 9.81 -7.44
C LEU A 67 -7.19 10.54 -6.13
N ILE A 68 -5.98 11.08 -5.98
CA ILE A 68 -5.58 11.89 -4.81
C ILE A 68 -5.12 13.26 -5.31
N ASP A 69 -5.74 14.31 -4.79
CA ASP A 69 -5.40 15.71 -5.05
C ASP A 69 -4.36 16.18 -4.02
N HIS A 70 -3.23 16.67 -4.50
CA HIS A 70 -2.10 17.18 -3.72
C HIS A 70 -1.96 18.70 -3.77
N GLY A 71 -2.98 19.41 -4.28
CA GLY A 71 -3.00 20.85 -4.43
C GLY A 71 -2.67 21.34 -5.85
N GLU A 72 -1.46 21.12 -6.35
CA GLU A 72 -1.05 21.51 -7.72
C GLU A 72 -1.28 20.40 -8.74
N ILE A 73 -1.17 19.16 -8.30
CA ILE A 73 -1.27 17.96 -9.13
C ILE A 73 -2.22 16.95 -8.51
N VAL A 74 -2.69 16.04 -9.34
CA VAL A 74 -3.49 14.88 -8.95
C VAL A 74 -2.73 13.61 -9.33
N THR A 75 -2.59 12.67 -8.42
CA THR A 75 -2.11 11.33 -8.75
C THR A 75 -3.26 10.37 -8.99
N VAL A 76 -3.06 9.48 -9.95
CA VAL A 76 -4.06 8.48 -10.35
C VAL A 76 -3.44 7.10 -10.22
N TYR A 77 -4.18 6.21 -9.59
CA TYR A 77 -3.81 4.83 -9.34
C TYR A 77 -4.83 3.94 -10.01
N TYR A 78 -4.40 3.07 -10.93
CA TYR A 78 -5.26 2.17 -11.69
C TYR A 78 -4.97 0.69 -11.39
N HIS A 79 -5.89 -0.16 -11.83
CA HIS A 79 -5.81 -1.62 -11.79
C HIS A 79 -5.73 -2.23 -10.38
N GLY A 80 -6.29 -1.56 -9.35
CA GLY A 80 -6.38 -2.14 -8.01
C GLY A 80 -7.01 -3.54 -8.04
N ALA A 81 -6.46 -4.49 -7.26
CA ALA A 81 -7.00 -5.85 -7.16
C ALA A 81 -8.44 -5.85 -6.63
N HIS A 82 -8.71 -4.94 -5.70
CA HIS A 82 -10.01 -4.76 -5.05
C HIS A 82 -10.34 -3.29 -4.87
N LYS A 83 -11.61 -3.01 -4.59
CA LYS A 83 -12.04 -1.67 -4.19
C LYS A 83 -11.26 -1.21 -2.95
N THR A 84 -10.74 0.01 -2.99
CA THR A 84 -10.05 0.62 -1.84
C THR A 84 -11.00 0.81 -0.65
N ALA A 85 -10.43 0.78 0.56
CA ALA A 85 -11.14 1.15 1.79
C ALA A 85 -11.15 2.68 2.04
N LEU A 86 -10.42 3.46 1.25
CA LEU A 86 -10.44 4.93 1.33
C LEU A 86 -11.83 5.46 0.98
N ARG A 87 -12.09 6.70 1.36
CA ARG A 87 -13.36 7.40 1.06
C ARG A 87 -13.08 8.71 0.33
N LYS A 88 -13.97 9.08 -0.60
CA LYS A 88 -13.92 10.42 -1.22
C LYS A 88 -13.98 11.50 -0.12
N GLY A 89 -13.13 12.52 -0.22
CA GLY A 89 -12.94 13.56 0.79
C GLY A 89 -11.99 13.19 1.93
N GLN A 90 -11.53 11.94 2.01
CA GLN A 90 -10.57 11.53 3.04
C GLN A 90 -9.20 12.18 2.81
N ARG A 91 -8.63 12.77 3.86
CA ARG A 91 -7.21 13.16 3.89
C ARG A 91 -6.35 11.92 4.06
N VAL A 92 -5.27 11.87 3.30
CA VAL A 92 -4.25 10.82 3.36
C VAL A 92 -2.87 11.46 3.48
N GLU A 93 -2.00 10.80 4.21
CA GLU A 93 -0.57 11.15 4.27
C GLU A 93 0.21 10.34 3.24
N ALA A 94 1.38 10.84 2.84
CA ALA A 94 2.33 10.09 2.02
C ALA A 94 2.60 8.70 2.65
N GLY A 95 2.59 7.65 1.82
CA GLY A 95 2.75 6.28 2.31
C GLY A 95 1.46 5.63 2.84
N ALA A 96 0.34 6.34 2.96
CA ALA A 96 -0.94 5.73 3.34
C ALA A 96 -1.36 4.67 2.31
N PHE A 97 -1.82 3.51 2.77
CA PHE A 97 -2.25 2.41 1.90
C PHE A 97 -3.44 2.81 1.04
N VAL A 98 -3.33 2.58 -0.26
CA VAL A 98 -4.39 2.86 -1.24
C VAL A 98 -5.14 1.57 -1.60
N TYR A 99 -4.45 0.57 -2.08
CA TYR A 99 -4.93 -0.79 -2.39
C TYR A 99 -3.75 -1.72 -2.72
N THR A 100 -4.00 -2.98 -2.98
CA THR A 100 -3.04 -3.89 -3.61
C THR A 100 -3.17 -3.80 -5.12
N SER A 101 -2.05 -3.63 -5.86
CA SER A 101 -2.06 -3.63 -7.32
C SER A 101 -2.54 -4.96 -7.87
N GLY A 102 -3.31 -4.92 -8.96
CA GLY A 102 -3.95 -6.08 -9.55
C GLY A 102 -4.01 -5.99 -11.07
N SER A 103 -5.00 -6.64 -11.66
CA SER A 103 -5.20 -6.71 -13.10
C SER A 103 -6.64 -6.38 -13.51
N THR A 104 -7.32 -5.51 -12.77
CA THR A 104 -8.70 -5.12 -13.09
C THR A 104 -8.75 -4.11 -14.24
N GLY A 105 -9.83 -4.15 -15.02
CA GLY A 105 -9.95 -3.31 -16.22
C GLY A 105 -9.20 -3.87 -17.43
N ALA A 106 -8.72 -3.00 -18.32
CA ALA A 106 -7.96 -3.37 -19.52
C ALA A 106 -6.47 -3.59 -19.17
N SER A 107 -6.14 -4.75 -18.64
CA SER A 107 -4.81 -5.11 -18.17
C SER A 107 -4.43 -6.50 -18.66
N THR A 108 -3.16 -6.71 -18.96
CA THR A 108 -2.59 -8.00 -19.37
C THR A 108 -1.97 -8.80 -18.23
N GLY A 109 -1.93 -8.24 -17.03
CA GLY A 109 -1.35 -8.88 -15.84
C GLY A 109 -1.27 -7.90 -14.67
N ALA A 110 -1.01 -8.42 -13.48
CA ALA A 110 -0.97 -7.59 -12.28
C ALA A 110 0.11 -6.50 -12.37
N HIS A 111 -0.28 -5.24 -12.23
CA HIS A 111 0.60 -4.08 -12.20
C HIS A 111 -0.11 -2.86 -11.58
N LEU A 112 0.66 -1.87 -11.19
CA LEU A 112 0.19 -0.51 -10.96
C LEU A 112 0.42 0.31 -12.23
N HIS A 113 -0.63 0.92 -12.78
CA HIS A 113 -0.51 2.05 -13.69
C HIS A 113 -0.66 3.33 -12.87
N PHE A 114 0.37 4.18 -12.88
CA PHE A 114 0.45 5.39 -12.09
C PHE A 114 0.58 6.63 -12.98
N GLU A 115 -0.32 7.61 -12.77
CA GLU A 115 -0.27 8.88 -13.50
C GLU A 115 -0.10 10.07 -12.56
N VAL A 116 0.53 11.12 -13.07
CA VAL A 116 0.51 12.48 -12.52
C VAL A 116 -0.26 13.36 -13.48
N ARG A 117 -1.21 14.14 -12.99
CA ARG A 117 -2.02 15.07 -13.80
C ARG A 117 -1.95 16.46 -13.21
N LYS A 118 -2.01 17.48 -14.07
CA LYS A 118 -2.22 18.86 -13.64
C LYS A 118 -3.62 18.98 -13.03
N ARG A 119 -3.74 19.61 -11.85
CA ARG A 119 -5.04 19.86 -11.23
C ARG A 119 -5.91 20.71 -12.14
N GLY A 120 -7.19 20.35 -12.27
CA GLY A 120 -8.14 21.05 -13.16
C GLY A 120 -7.86 20.88 -14.66
N GLY A 121 -6.84 20.12 -15.05
CA GLY A 121 -6.55 19.83 -16.45
C GLY A 121 -7.62 18.92 -17.08
N ALA A 122 -7.84 19.08 -18.40
CA ALA A 122 -8.73 18.21 -19.17
C ALA A 122 -8.28 16.74 -19.11
N TRP A 123 -9.16 15.82 -19.49
CA TRP A 123 -8.81 14.41 -19.66
C TRP A 123 -7.60 14.27 -20.59
N GLY A 124 -6.57 13.52 -20.13
CA GLY A 124 -5.32 13.38 -20.91
C GLY A 124 -4.25 14.44 -20.62
N SER A 125 -4.52 15.44 -19.77
CA SER A 125 -3.50 16.42 -19.31
C SER A 125 -2.56 15.77 -18.29
N THR A 126 -1.88 14.70 -18.72
CA THR A 126 -0.92 13.96 -17.89
C THR A 126 0.47 14.57 -18.03
N LEU A 127 1.22 14.45 -16.96
CA LEU A 127 2.63 14.84 -16.84
C LEU A 127 3.47 13.58 -16.71
N ASP A 128 4.70 13.60 -17.19
CA ASP A 128 5.63 12.50 -16.94
C ASP A 128 5.81 12.32 -15.41
N PRO A 129 5.48 11.15 -14.84
CA PRO A 129 5.60 10.96 -13.41
C PRO A 129 7.05 10.96 -12.91
N VAL A 130 8.02 10.55 -13.74
CA VAL A 130 9.41 10.34 -13.33
C VAL A 130 10.05 11.55 -12.65
N PRO A 131 9.94 12.79 -13.19
CA PRO A 131 10.50 13.98 -12.53
C PRO A 131 9.91 14.32 -11.15
N TYR A 132 8.74 13.79 -10.84
CA TYR A 132 8.07 14.00 -9.55
C TYR A 132 8.49 12.98 -8.48
N LEU A 133 8.93 11.79 -8.89
CA LEU A 133 9.22 10.67 -8.01
C LEU A 133 10.60 10.77 -7.36
N GLN A 134 10.69 10.59 -6.05
CA GLN A 134 11.91 10.71 -5.25
C GLN A 134 12.22 9.47 -4.40
N GLY A 135 12.01 8.28 -4.95
CA GLY A 135 12.18 7.03 -4.22
C GLY A 135 10.93 6.60 -3.44
N ALA A 136 11.04 5.57 -2.64
CA ALA A 136 9.91 5.08 -1.85
C ALA A 136 9.45 6.14 -0.85
N ALA A 137 8.12 6.29 -0.71
CA ALA A 137 7.57 7.07 0.39
C ALA A 137 8.15 6.55 1.70
N PRO A 138 8.60 7.41 2.61
CA PRO A 138 8.83 6.96 3.97
C PRO A 138 7.47 6.43 4.47
N ARG A 139 7.36 5.12 4.63
CA ARG A 139 6.26 4.60 5.43
C ARG A 139 6.34 5.31 6.78
N PRO A 140 5.22 5.74 7.37
CA PRO A 140 5.22 6.08 8.77
C PRO A 140 5.75 4.86 9.52
N VAL A 141 7.06 4.84 9.74
CA VAL A 141 7.71 3.70 10.41
C VAL A 141 7.38 3.76 11.89
N ALA A 142 6.93 2.65 12.45
CA ALA A 142 6.85 2.54 13.89
C ALA A 142 8.27 2.75 14.45
N LYS A 143 8.43 3.72 15.35
CA LYS A 143 9.72 3.93 16.03
C LYS A 143 10.13 2.63 16.71
N VAL A 144 11.29 2.09 16.38
CA VAL A 144 11.81 0.88 17.06
C VAL A 144 12.23 1.26 18.47
N SER A 145 11.27 1.27 19.36
CA SER A 145 11.42 1.72 20.77
C SER A 145 11.37 0.56 21.76
N GLY A 146 10.93 -0.61 21.31
CA GLY A 146 10.59 -1.74 22.18
C GLY A 146 9.36 -1.50 23.05
N ARG A 147 8.53 -0.52 22.69
CA ARG A 147 7.24 -0.22 23.34
C ARG A 147 6.13 -0.28 22.32
N LEU A 148 5.01 -0.91 22.66
CA LEU A 148 3.82 -0.92 21.83
C LEU A 148 3.11 0.42 21.94
N ASP A 149 3.27 1.25 20.94
CA ASP A 149 2.55 2.49 20.80
C ASP A 149 1.43 2.38 19.75
N ARG A 150 0.63 3.43 19.64
CA ARG A 150 -0.48 3.49 18.70
C ARG A 150 -0.01 3.37 17.24
N GLN A 151 1.18 3.86 16.92
CA GLN A 151 1.75 3.76 15.57
C GLN A 151 2.15 2.32 15.25
N THR A 152 2.81 1.62 16.18
CA THR A 152 3.12 0.19 16.03
C THR A 152 1.87 -0.65 15.74
N TRP A 153 0.78 -0.40 16.47
CA TRP A 153 -0.49 -1.10 16.23
C TRP A 153 -1.10 -0.76 14.86
N ARG A 154 -1.00 0.50 14.41
CA ARG A 154 -1.46 0.88 13.07
C ARG A 154 -0.68 0.15 11.98
N GLU A 155 0.65 0.10 12.09
CA GLU A 155 1.47 -0.59 11.10
C GLU A 155 1.20 -2.10 11.11
N LEU A 156 1.03 -2.70 12.29
CA LEU A 156 0.62 -4.10 12.41
C LEU A 156 -0.76 -4.35 11.77
N GLN A 157 -1.75 -3.52 12.07
CA GLN A 157 -3.09 -3.63 11.46
C GLN A 157 -3.03 -3.50 9.93
N ARG A 158 -2.18 -2.61 9.40
CA ARG A 158 -1.92 -2.50 7.97
C ARG A 158 -1.30 -3.76 7.40
N ALA A 159 -0.21 -4.23 7.99
CA ALA A 159 0.50 -5.44 7.56
C ALA A 159 -0.41 -6.67 7.53
N LEU A 160 -1.28 -6.82 8.52
CA LEU A 160 -2.30 -7.87 8.57
C LEU A 160 -3.38 -7.68 7.50
N LYS A 161 -3.80 -6.45 7.26
CA LYS A 161 -4.82 -6.12 6.25
C LYS A 161 -4.30 -6.35 4.83
N ASP A 162 -3.06 -5.97 4.56
CA ASP A 162 -2.40 -6.20 3.27
C ASP A 162 -2.27 -7.69 2.93
N ARG A 163 -2.29 -8.56 3.95
CA ARG A 163 -2.30 -10.03 3.82
C ARG A 163 -3.70 -10.65 3.83
N GLY A 164 -4.75 -9.85 3.90
CA GLY A 164 -6.13 -10.36 4.01
C GLY A 164 -6.46 -11.02 5.35
N LEU A 165 -5.64 -10.79 6.37
CA LEU A 165 -5.80 -11.41 7.69
C LEU A 165 -6.56 -10.53 8.68
N TYR A 166 -6.86 -9.27 8.32
CA TYR A 166 -7.52 -8.29 9.17
C TYR A 166 -8.54 -7.46 8.40
N GLU A 167 -9.77 -7.42 8.88
CA GLU A 167 -10.89 -6.70 8.25
C GLU A 167 -11.30 -5.43 9.03
N GLY A 168 -10.66 -5.17 10.17
CA GLY A 168 -10.99 -4.04 11.02
C GLY A 168 -10.49 -2.69 10.49
N ARG A 169 -10.73 -1.65 11.27
CA ARG A 169 -10.23 -0.28 11.02
C ARG A 169 -8.76 -0.20 11.42
N ILE A 170 -7.96 0.53 10.64
CA ILE A 170 -6.57 0.85 10.98
C ILE A 170 -6.58 2.08 11.89
N ASP A 171 -6.83 1.89 13.16
CA ASP A 171 -6.99 2.96 14.15
C ASP A 171 -5.87 2.99 15.20
N GLY A 172 -5.03 1.94 15.22
CA GLY A 172 -3.95 1.77 16.19
C GLY A 172 -4.45 1.39 17.58
N VAL A 173 -5.69 0.92 17.68
CA VAL A 173 -6.27 0.39 18.93
C VAL A 173 -6.37 -1.13 18.77
N PRO A 174 -5.57 -1.92 19.50
CA PRO A 174 -5.62 -3.38 19.42
C PRO A 174 -6.91 -3.89 20.08
N GLY A 175 -7.55 -4.83 19.41
CA GLY A 175 -8.74 -5.50 19.91
C GLY A 175 -8.83 -6.92 19.36
N SER A 176 -9.92 -7.62 19.64
CA SER A 176 -10.13 -9.01 19.24
C SER A 176 -9.86 -9.25 17.75
N LEU A 177 -10.29 -8.35 16.86
CA LEU A 177 -10.02 -8.48 15.41
C LEU A 177 -8.53 -8.40 15.10
N THR A 178 -7.79 -7.49 15.75
CA THR A 178 -6.33 -7.36 15.58
C THR A 178 -5.63 -8.65 16.05
N TYR A 179 -6.04 -9.18 17.20
CA TYR A 179 -5.47 -10.41 17.74
C TYR A 179 -5.81 -11.64 16.88
N LYS A 180 -7.03 -11.74 16.35
CA LYS A 180 -7.39 -12.80 15.38
C LYS A 180 -6.54 -12.71 14.11
N GLY A 181 -6.30 -11.52 13.58
CA GLY A 181 -5.40 -11.33 12.45
C GLY A 181 -3.97 -11.79 12.76
N LEU A 182 -3.45 -11.40 13.91
CA LEU A 182 -2.12 -11.79 14.37
C LEU A 182 -2.00 -13.31 14.58
N GLN A 183 -3.04 -13.94 15.14
CA GLN A 183 -3.13 -15.38 15.34
C GLN A 183 -3.14 -16.16 14.03
N ARG A 184 -3.90 -15.70 13.03
CA ARG A 184 -3.89 -16.27 11.68
C ARG A 184 -2.50 -16.18 11.06
N TRP A 185 -1.84 -15.02 11.18
CA TRP A 185 -0.46 -14.83 10.71
C TRP A 185 0.51 -15.78 11.42
N ALA A 186 0.38 -15.95 12.72
CA ALA A 186 1.20 -16.85 13.52
C ALA A 186 0.80 -18.34 13.41
N SER A 187 -0.24 -18.66 12.60
CA SER A 187 -0.73 -20.02 12.37
C SER A 187 -1.22 -20.73 13.64
N VAL A 188 -1.86 -19.99 14.53
CA VAL A 188 -2.51 -20.52 15.74
C VAL A 188 -4.02 -20.26 15.72
N LYS A 189 -4.77 -20.90 16.64
CA LYS A 189 -6.23 -20.73 16.76
C LYS A 189 -6.57 -19.25 16.95
N ALA A 190 -7.44 -18.72 16.09
CA ALA A 190 -7.85 -17.32 16.07
C ALA A 190 -9.04 -17.06 17.02
N ASP A 191 -8.82 -17.12 18.32
CA ASP A 191 -9.82 -16.86 19.37
C ASP A 191 -9.97 -15.36 19.71
N GLY A 192 -9.01 -14.52 19.28
CA GLY A 192 -9.01 -13.09 19.54
C GLY A 192 -8.45 -12.69 20.91
N VAL A 193 -7.75 -13.61 21.59
CA VAL A 193 -7.09 -13.37 22.88
C VAL A 193 -5.58 -13.40 22.70
N LEU A 194 -4.89 -12.35 23.10
CA LEU A 194 -3.42 -12.28 23.05
C LEU A 194 -2.80 -13.00 24.25
N GLY A 195 -3.03 -14.33 24.33
CA GLY A 195 -2.51 -15.19 25.40
C GLY A 195 -1.06 -15.67 25.16
N PRO A 196 -0.49 -16.46 26.11
CA PRO A 196 0.88 -16.95 26.01
C PRO A 196 1.16 -17.78 24.74
N ILE A 197 0.20 -18.59 24.30
CA ILE A 197 0.32 -19.40 23.08
C ILE A 197 0.51 -18.50 21.86
N THR A 198 -0.34 -17.48 21.71
CA THR A 198 -0.23 -16.50 20.62
C THR A 198 1.10 -15.76 20.68
N ARG A 199 1.52 -15.33 21.86
CA ARG A 199 2.78 -14.58 22.03
C ARG A 199 3.99 -15.39 21.61
N ARG A 200 4.09 -16.66 22.04
CA ARG A 200 5.17 -17.60 21.63
C ARG A 200 5.17 -17.84 20.14
N ALA A 201 4.02 -18.10 19.53
CA ALA A 201 3.92 -18.32 18.09
C ALA A 201 4.36 -17.08 17.29
N VAL A 202 4.01 -15.88 17.75
CA VAL A 202 4.49 -14.62 17.15
C VAL A 202 6.00 -14.46 17.34
N GLN A 203 6.54 -14.79 18.50
CA GLN A 203 7.97 -14.77 18.78
C GLN A 203 8.73 -15.70 17.83
N GLY A 204 8.25 -16.93 17.63
CA GLY A 204 8.83 -17.87 16.68
C GLY A 204 8.85 -17.32 15.24
N LYS A 205 7.76 -16.72 14.80
CA LYS A 205 7.69 -16.05 13.48
C LYS A 205 8.66 -14.88 13.36
N LEU A 206 8.95 -14.18 14.44
CA LEU A 206 9.88 -13.05 14.48
C LEU A 206 11.34 -13.47 14.72
N GLY A 207 11.61 -14.76 14.93
CA GLY A 207 12.96 -15.27 15.19
C GLY A 207 13.55 -14.82 16.53
N VAL A 208 12.72 -14.60 17.56
CA VAL A 208 13.16 -14.24 18.92
C VAL A 208 12.78 -15.34 19.91
N ALA A 209 13.33 -15.28 21.14
CA ALA A 209 13.05 -16.28 22.18
C ALA A 209 11.54 -16.42 22.45
N GLU A 210 11.03 -17.65 22.45
CA GLU A 210 9.62 -17.99 22.59
C GLU A 210 9.23 -18.15 24.07
N ASP A 211 9.51 -17.14 24.89
CA ASP A 211 9.21 -17.11 26.33
C ASP A 211 7.74 -16.76 26.67
N GLY A 212 6.99 -16.29 25.67
CA GLY A 212 5.60 -15.83 25.85
C GLY A 212 5.50 -14.45 26.50
N VAL A 213 6.62 -13.77 26.72
CA VAL A 213 6.67 -12.43 27.29
C VAL A 213 6.87 -11.40 26.17
N TRP A 214 5.94 -10.49 26.01
CA TRP A 214 6.09 -9.38 25.05
C TRP A 214 6.94 -8.28 25.66
N GLY A 215 8.22 -8.63 25.83
CA GLY A 215 9.24 -7.71 26.29
C GLY A 215 9.81 -6.84 25.17
N ARG A 216 10.76 -6.02 25.53
CA ARG A 216 11.39 -5.03 24.63
C ARG A 216 11.97 -5.65 23.34
N LEU A 217 12.55 -6.84 23.42
CA LEU A 217 13.15 -7.53 22.28
C LEU A 217 12.07 -7.97 21.28
N THR A 218 11.00 -8.61 21.75
CA THR A 218 9.85 -9.05 20.92
C THR A 218 9.20 -7.86 20.23
N ILE A 219 8.93 -6.78 20.99
CA ILE A 219 8.30 -5.59 20.44
C ILE A 219 9.21 -4.90 19.40
N SER A 220 10.51 -4.81 19.65
CA SER A 220 11.45 -4.25 18.68
C SER A 220 11.57 -5.10 17.42
N ALA A 221 11.51 -6.42 17.53
CA ALA A 221 11.48 -7.33 16.37
C ALA A 221 10.19 -7.14 15.56
N LEU A 222 9.04 -7.05 16.22
CA LEU A 222 7.75 -6.75 15.59
C LEU A 222 7.79 -5.40 14.85
N GLN A 223 8.31 -4.36 15.48
CA GLN A 223 8.44 -3.04 14.89
C GLN A 223 9.33 -3.04 13.64
N ARG A 224 10.45 -3.78 13.68
CA ARG A 224 11.29 -3.97 12.49
C ARG A 224 10.54 -4.70 11.40
N ALA A 225 9.92 -5.84 11.70
CA ALA A 225 9.22 -6.65 10.72
C ALA A 225 8.06 -5.90 10.02
N VAL A 226 7.29 -5.09 10.75
CA VAL A 226 6.23 -4.27 10.12
C VAL A 226 6.79 -3.10 9.32
N ASN A 227 7.98 -2.59 9.65
CA ASN A 227 8.62 -1.49 8.95
C ASN A 227 9.29 -1.93 7.64
N ASP A 228 9.96 -3.08 7.64
CA ASP A 228 10.67 -3.61 6.46
C ASP A 228 9.82 -4.52 5.58
N GLY A 229 8.59 -4.83 6.02
CA GLY A 229 7.64 -5.67 5.29
C GLY A 229 7.90 -7.17 5.41
N SER A 230 8.78 -7.62 6.29
CA SER A 230 9.05 -9.05 6.56
C SER A 230 8.00 -9.70 7.48
N PHE A 231 7.12 -8.88 8.05
CA PHE A 231 6.01 -9.33 8.90
C PHE A 231 5.06 -10.26 8.17
#